data_fcbaee50c339e97322ea50ae544380d4
#
_entry.id   fcbaee50c339e97322ea50ae544380d4
#
_cell.length_a   1.000
_cell.length_b   1.000
_cell.length_c   1.000
_cell.angle_alpha   90.00
_cell.angle_beta   90.00
_cell.angle_gamma   90.00
#
_symmetry.space_group_name_H-M   'P 1'
#
loop_
_entity.id
_entity.type
_entity.pdbx_description
1 polymer ?
#
loop_
_entity_poly.entity_id
_entity_poly.type
_entity_poly.pdbx_seq_one_letter_code
_entity_poly.pdbx_strand_id
1 'polypeptide(L)'
;MKYDSEIDQETWAFIKRTQSFYSKELLSYSIEQQRSEYNQMCLAFDNHKPYELSIKSEKWDTIPVRIYEPKAPIGTLVYYHGGGFVVGDLESHHEVCADLTEKSQLRVVSVAYRLAPEHKHPAQFNDA
;
A
#
# COMPACT_ATOMS: atom_id res chain seq x y z
N MET A 1 -4.55 -2.06 -28.72
CA MET A 1 -4.03 -3.23 -27.94
C MET A 1 -5.07 -4.35 -27.93
N LYS A 2 -4.68 -5.59 -27.59
CA LYS A 2 -5.57 -6.78 -27.64
C LYS A 2 -6.86 -6.64 -26.80
N TYR A 3 -6.87 -5.76 -25.79
CA TYR A 3 -7.97 -5.60 -24.82
C TYR A 3 -8.69 -4.24 -24.89
N ASP A 4 -8.46 -3.45 -25.95
CA ASP A 4 -9.02 -2.08 -26.03
C ASP A 4 -10.56 -2.06 -26.01
N SER A 5 -11.22 -3.13 -26.46
CA SER A 5 -12.68 -3.27 -26.44
C SER A 5 -13.26 -3.90 -25.15
N GLU A 6 -12.38 -4.42 -24.28
CA GLU A 6 -12.78 -5.14 -23.07
C GLU A 6 -12.62 -4.29 -21.79
N ILE A 7 -11.93 -3.15 -21.91
CA ILE A 7 -11.62 -2.24 -20.80
C ILE A 7 -12.36 -0.93 -21.03
N ASP A 8 -13.12 -0.49 -20.03
CA ASP A 8 -13.84 0.78 -20.07
C ASP A 8 -12.89 1.99 -20.05
N GLN A 9 -13.44 3.17 -20.38
CA GLN A 9 -12.65 4.40 -20.50
C GLN A 9 -12.05 4.87 -19.17
N GLU A 10 -12.75 4.65 -18.05
CA GLU A 10 -12.30 5.05 -16.72
C GLU A 10 -11.10 4.20 -16.29
N THR A 11 -11.18 2.90 -16.47
CA THR A 11 -10.09 1.96 -16.23
C THR A 11 -8.87 2.28 -17.11
N TRP A 12 -9.09 2.61 -18.39
CA TRP A 12 -7.99 3.06 -19.27
C TRP A 12 -7.34 4.37 -18.82
N ALA A 13 -8.13 5.32 -18.34
CA ALA A 13 -7.61 6.58 -17.78
C ALA A 13 -6.74 6.32 -16.55
N PHE A 14 -7.19 5.44 -15.65
CA PHE A 14 -6.43 5.01 -14.49
C PHE A 14 -5.09 4.33 -14.88
N ILE A 15 -5.13 3.37 -15.82
CA ILE A 15 -3.93 2.67 -16.32
C ILE A 15 -2.93 3.68 -16.89
N LYS A 16 -3.38 4.62 -17.73
CA LYS A 16 -2.53 5.65 -18.31
C LYS A 16 -1.92 6.57 -17.25
N ARG A 17 -2.72 6.95 -16.25
CA ARG A 17 -2.25 7.77 -15.14
C ARG A 17 -1.18 7.03 -14.32
N THR A 18 -1.40 5.79 -13.94
CA THR A 18 -0.39 5.00 -13.22
C THR A 18 0.88 4.81 -14.02
N GLN A 19 0.77 4.50 -15.33
CA GLN A 19 1.92 4.36 -16.22
C GLN A 19 2.74 5.65 -16.36
N SER A 20 2.13 6.83 -16.23
CA SER A 20 2.84 8.11 -16.35
C SER A 20 3.82 8.38 -15.21
N PHE A 21 3.69 7.69 -14.09
CA PHE A 21 4.64 7.80 -12.97
C PHE A 21 5.91 6.96 -13.18
N TYR A 22 5.88 5.99 -14.09
CA TYR A 22 7.01 5.11 -14.33
C TYR A 22 7.79 5.50 -15.58
N SER A 23 9.10 5.64 -15.45
CA SER A 23 9.97 5.76 -16.63
C SER A 23 10.07 4.41 -17.37
N LYS A 24 10.44 4.47 -18.65
CA LYS A 24 10.73 3.24 -19.42
C LYS A 24 11.95 2.48 -18.88
N GLU A 25 12.75 3.12 -18.05
CA GLU A 25 13.99 2.61 -17.47
C GLU A 25 13.81 2.08 -16.04
N LEU A 26 12.55 1.98 -15.55
CA LEU A 26 12.26 1.57 -14.17
C LEU A 26 13.00 0.30 -13.73
N LEU A 27 13.14 -0.67 -14.64
CA LEU A 27 13.83 -1.94 -14.33
C LEU A 27 15.35 -1.79 -14.19
N SER A 28 15.94 -0.66 -14.63
CA SER A 28 17.35 -0.35 -14.44
C SER A 28 17.63 0.44 -13.15
N TYR A 29 16.59 0.89 -12.49
CA TYR A 29 16.70 1.64 -11.23
C TYR A 29 17.14 0.76 -10.06
N SER A 30 17.83 1.37 -9.09
CA SER A 30 18.07 0.70 -7.82
C SER A 30 16.76 0.36 -7.11
N ILE A 31 16.80 -0.59 -6.19
CA ILE A 31 15.60 -0.98 -5.42
C ILE A 31 15.02 0.23 -4.66
N GLU A 32 15.87 1.06 -4.09
CA GLU A 32 15.46 2.27 -3.37
C GLU A 32 14.75 3.26 -4.31
N GLN A 33 15.25 3.43 -5.53
CA GLN A 33 14.61 4.26 -6.54
C GLN A 33 13.24 3.70 -6.96
N GLN A 34 13.15 2.39 -7.20
CA GLN A 34 11.87 1.73 -7.53
C GLN A 34 10.85 1.89 -6.41
N ARG A 35 11.25 1.77 -5.14
CA ARG A 35 10.39 2.02 -3.97
C ARG A 35 9.94 3.47 -3.88
N SER A 36 10.85 4.40 -4.13
CA SER A 36 10.53 5.83 -4.14
C SER A 36 9.51 6.18 -5.21
N GLU A 37 9.70 5.71 -6.44
CA GLU A 37 8.75 5.93 -7.55
C GLU A 37 7.37 5.33 -7.24
N TYR A 38 7.34 4.11 -6.69
CA TYR A 38 6.10 3.46 -6.28
C TYR A 38 5.36 4.27 -5.21
N ASN A 39 6.06 4.74 -4.19
CA ASN A 39 5.48 5.56 -3.13
C ASN A 39 4.95 6.90 -3.66
N GLN A 40 5.69 7.57 -4.54
CA GLN A 40 5.23 8.81 -5.19
C GLN A 40 3.96 8.57 -6.01
N MET A 41 3.90 7.47 -6.75
CA MET A 41 2.68 7.09 -7.48
C MET A 41 1.50 6.90 -6.51
N CYS A 42 1.68 6.15 -5.43
CA CYS A 42 0.62 5.92 -4.45
C CYS A 42 0.12 7.24 -3.85
N LEU A 43 1.04 8.10 -3.38
CA LEU A 43 0.72 9.42 -2.81
C LEU A 43 -0.03 10.34 -3.80
N ALA A 44 0.19 10.21 -5.11
CA ALA A 44 -0.51 11.00 -6.11
C ALA A 44 -2.01 10.62 -6.27
N PHE A 45 -2.44 9.52 -5.66
CA PHE A 45 -3.84 9.10 -5.58
C PHE A 45 -4.50 9.42 -4.23
N ASP A 46 -3.73 9.95 -3.26
CA ASP A 46 -4.26 10.30 -1.96
C ASP A 46 -5.24 11.47 -2.04
N ASN A 47 -6.33 11.36 -1.30
CA ASN A 47 -7.33 12.42 -1.19
C ASN A 47 -6.90 13.53 -0.23
N HIS A 48 -5.91 13.26 0.61
CA HIS A 48 -5.42 14.13 1.69
C HIS A 48 -6.54 14.64 2.62
N LYS A 49 -7.61 13.85 2.79
CA LYS A 49 -8.70 14.21 3.68
C LYS A 49 -8.33 13.93 5.14
N PRO A 50 -8.82 14.72 6.08
CA PRO A 50 -8.68 14.40 7.50
C PRO A 50 -9.53 13.18 7.86
N TYR A 51 -8.97 12.29 8.68
CA TYR A 51 -9.68 11.13 9.23
C TYR A 51 -9.93 11.32 10.73
N GLU A 52 -11.14 10.99 11.19
CA GLU A 52 -11.47 10.96 12.62
C GLU A 52 -11.09 9.59 13.24
N LEU A 53 -9.83 9.23 13.13
CA LEU A 53 -9.30 7.94 13.60
C LEU A 53 -8.15 8.15 14.59
N SER A 54 -7.97 7.21 15.51
CA SER A 54 -6.73 7.06 16.24
C SER A 54 -5.74 6.28 15.38
N ILE A 55 -4.59 6.89 15.06
CA ILE A 55 -3.56 6.24 14.24
C ILE A 55 -2.29 6.14 15.07
N LYS A 56 -1.78 4.91 15.23
CA LYS A 56 -0.58 4.63 16.03
C LYS A 56 0.36 3.71 15.26
N SER A 57 1.66 3.98 15.36
CA SER A 57 2.70 3.07 14.86
C SER A 57 3.42 2.43 16.04
N GLU A 58 3.59 1.13 16.00
CA GLU A 58 4.28 0.35 17.01
C GLU A 58 5.02 -0.83 16.39
N LYS A 59 5.63 -1.67 17.20
CA LYS A 59 6.24 -2.93 16.74
C LYS A 59 5.59 -4.09 17.47
N TRP A 60 5.22 -5.11 16.68
CA TRP A 60 4.85 -6.42 17.21
C TRP A 60 6.03 -7.35 17.02
N ASP A 61 6.67 -7.74 18.13
CA ASP A 61 8.00 -8.31 18.15
C ASP A 61 9.02 -7.39 17.41
N THR A 62 9.45 -7.74 16.21
CA THR A 62 10.36 -6.92 15.38
C THR A 62 9.69 -6.25 14.20
N ILE A 63 8.43 -6.59 13.91
CA ILE A 63 7.71 -6.15 12.73
C ILE A 63 7.00 -4.82 13.00
N PRO A 64 7.29 -3.74 12.25
CA PRO A 64 6.56 -2.49 12.38
C PRO A 64 5.11 -2.67 11.91
N VAL A 65 4.17 -2.12 12.67
CA VAL A 65 2.76 -2.09 12.31
C VAL A 65 2.20 -0.69 12.49
N ARG A 66 1.17 -0.37 11.71
CA ARG A 66 0.36 0.83 11.91
C ARG A 66 -1.08 0.44 12.15
N ILE A 67 -1.64 0.92 13.26
CA ILE A 67 -2.99 0.61 13.70
C ILE A 67 -3.86 1.82 13.45
N TYR A 68 -4.94 1.62 12.72
CA TYR A 68 -5.99 2.59 12.46
C TYR A 68 -7.22 2.15 13.24
N GLU A 69 -7.68 2.98 14.17
CA GLU A 69 -8.74 2.61 15.09
C GLU A 69 -9.88 3.64 15.06
N PRO A 70 -11.12 3.22 14.73
CA PRO A 70 -12.31 4.05 14.82
C PRO A 70 -12.73 4.21 16.31
N LYS A 71 -13.65 5.12 16.60
CA LYS A 71 -14.14 5.38 17.98
C LYS A 71 -14.72 4.13 18.66
N ALA A 72 -15.36 3.25 17.90
CA ALA A 72 -16.00 2.02 18.40
C ALA A 72 -15.77 0.87 17.42
N PRO A 73 -14.60 0.20 17.46
CA PRO A 73 -14.31 -0.85 16.49
C PRO A 73 -15.20 -2.08 16.72
N ILE A 74 -15.78 -2.59 15.63
CA ILE A 74 -16.64 -3.79 15.63
C ILE A 74 -15.86 -5.08 15.33
N GLY A 75 -14.56 -4.98 15.03
CA GLY A 75 -13.67 -6.11 14.75
C GLY A 75 -12.29 -5.63 14.33
N THR A 76 -11.43 -6.55 13.91
CA THR A 76 -10.08 -6.24 13.46
C THR A 76 -9.81 -6.88 12.10
N LEU A 77 -9.18 -6.11 11.20
CA LEU A 77 -8.68 -6.54 9.90
C LEU A 77 -7.18 -6.36 9.88
N VAL A 78 -6.45 -7.41 9.48
CA VAL A 78 -5.01 -7.32 9.25
C VAL A 78 -4.78 -7.09 7.76
N TYR A 79 -3.99 -6.06 7.45
CA TYR A 79 -3.74 -5.64 6.07
C TYR A 79 -2.28 -5.84 5.68
N TYR A 80 -2.08 -6.59 4.62
CA TYR A 80 -0.78 -6.80 3.99
C TYR A 80 -0.78 -6.11 2.63
N HIS A 81 0.08 -5.09 2.49
CA HIS A 81 0.11 -4.28 1.26
C HIS A 81 0.60 -5.07 0.04
N GLY A 82 0.17 -4.65 -1.15
CA GLY A 82 0.69 -5.12 -2.43
C GLY A 82 2.09 -4.57 -2.74
N GLY A 83 2.65 -4.97 -3.89
CA GLY A 83 3.94 -4.46 -4.36
C GLY A 83 4.94 -5.56 -4.73
N GLY A 84 4.46 -6.77 -5.02
CA GLY A 84 5.28 -7.90 -5.48
C GLY A 84 6.37 -8.31 -4.50
N PHE A 85 6.19 -8.06 -3.21
CA PHE A 85 7.15 -8.29 -2.13
C PHE A 85 8.43 -7.44 -2.23
N VAL A 86 8.50 -6.46 -3.13
CA VAL A 86 9.68 -5.62 -3.38
C VAL A 86 9.43 -4.16 -3.03
N VAL A 87 8.24 -3.65 -3.35
CA VAL A 87 7.82 -2.26 -3.10
C VAL A 87 6.59 -2.22 -2.20
N GLY A 88 6.21 -1.02 -1.78
CA GLY A 88 5.12 -0.80 -0.84
C GLY A 88 5.59 -0.75 0.61
N ASP A 89 4.87 0.01 1.41
CA ASP A 89 5.12 0.21 2.84
C ASP A 89 3.88 0.78 3.56
N LEU A 90 4.05 1.18 4.81
CA LEU A 90 2.97 1.77 5.62
C LEU A 90 2.52 3.15 5.10
N GLU A 91 3.39 3.88 4.38
CA GLU A 91 3.06 5.21 3.84
C GLU A 91 2.29 5.07 2.52
N SER A 92 2.77 4.24 1.60
CA SER A 92 2.13 4.04 0.30
C SER A 92 0.71 3.49 0.37
N HIS A 93 0.33 2.84 1.48
CA HIS A 93 -1.01 2.28 1.70
C HIS A 93 -1.75 2.93 2.88
N HIS A 94 -1.27 4.10 3.33
CA HIS A 94 -1.86 4.83 4.46
C HIS A 94 -3.35 5.16 4.22
N GLU A 95 -3.66 5.81 3.12
CA GLU A 95 -5.03 6.22 2.79
C GLU A 95 -5.98 5.02 2.62
N VAL A 96 -5.51 3.95 1.98
CA VAL A 96 -6.31 2.73 1.82
C VAL A 96 -6.71 2.16 3.18
N CYS A 97 -5.76 2.08 4.13
CA CYS A 97 -6.04 1.58 5.47
C CYS A 97 -6.95 2.51 6.27
N ALA A 98 -6.76 3.83 6.16
CA ALA A 98 -7.60 4.81 6.81
C ALA A 98 -9.04 4.78 6.26
N ASP A 99 -9.21 4.73 4.93
CA ASP A 99 -10.50 4.59 4.27
C ASP A 99 -11.22 3.29 4.63
N LEU A 100 -10.50 2.17 4.65
CA LEU A 100 -11.04 0.89 5.10
C LEU A 100 -11.57 0.99 6.53
N THR A 101 -10.79 1.59 7.43
CA THR A 101 -11.18 1.77 8.84
C THR A 101 -12.44 2.63 8.95
N GLU A 102 -12.44 3.80 8.30
CA GLU A 102 -13.56 4.74 8.37
C GLU A 102 -14.86 4.13 7.82
N LYS A 103 -14.79 3.46 6.67
CA LYS A 103 -15.97 2.91 5.99
C LYS A 103 -16.47 1.61 6.62
N SER A 104 -15.59 0.76 7.12
CA SER A 104 -15.97 -0.54 7.69
C SER A 104 -16.22 -0.51 9.20
N GLN A 105 -15.74 0.52 9.89
CA GLN A 105 -15.69 0.58 11.37
C GLN A 105 -14.86 -0.57 11.99
N LEU A 106 -13.98 -1.20 11.21
CA LEU A 106 -13.01 -2.15 11.73
C LEU A 106 -11.74 -1.43 12.17
N ARG A 107 -11.09 -1.94 13.20
CA ARG A 107 -9.68 -1.63 13.44
C ARG A 107 -8.87 -2.25 12.30
N VAL A 108 -8.04 -1.48 11.61
CA VAL A 108 -7.12 -2.00 10.59
C VAL A 108 -5.70 -1.99 11.14
N VAL A 109 -5.01 -3.12 11.02
CA VAL A 109 -3.60 -3.28 11.36
C VAL A 109 -2.82 -3.49 10.08
N SER A 110 -2.10 -2.47 9.64
CA SER A 110 -1.22 -2.53 8.46
C SER A 110 0.16 -3.05 8.88
N VAL A 111 0.65 -4.07 8.21
CA VAL A 111 1.90 -4.77 8.54
C VAL A 111 3.01 -4.39 7.56
N ALA A 112 4.13 -3.88 8.07
CA ALA A 112 5.34 -3.65 7.28
C ALA A 112 6.21 -4.91 7.27
N TYR A 113 5.75 -5.93 6.54
CA TYR A 113 6.51 -7.16 6.38
C TYR A 113 7.82 -6.92 5.61
N ARG A 114 8.82 -7.75 5.87
CA ARG A 114 10.16 -7.63 5.24
C ARG A 114 10.09 -7.83 3.73
N LEU A 115 10.82 -7.01 2.98
CA LEU A 115 10.80 -7.00 1.53
C LEU A 115 12.02 -7.67 0.92
N ALA A 116 11.85 -8.22 -0.28
CA ALA A 116 12.92 -8.66 -1.15
C ALA A 116 13.54 -7.44 -1.88
N PRO A 117 14.80 -7.52 -2.32
CA PRO A 117 15.70 -8.67 -2.28
C PRO A 117 16.44 -8.87 -0.96
N GLU A 118 16.35 -7.92 -0.01
CA GLU A 118 17.10 -7.96 1.26
C GLU A 118 16.69 -9.17 2.10
N HIS A 119 15.39 -9.48 2.07
CA HIS A 119 14.81 -10.63 2.76
C HIS A 119 14.05 -11.51 1.77
N LYS A 120 14.64 -12.64 1.41
CA LYS A 120 14.03 -13.59 0.48
C LYS A 120 12.94 -14.42 1.17
N HIS A 121 12.06 -15.03 0.35
CA HIS A 121 11.11 -16.01 0.86
C HIS A 121 11.83 -17.06 1.76
N PRO A 122 11.26 -17.44 2.90
CA PRO A 122 9.90 -17.19 3.40
C PRO A 122 9.76 -15.98 4.38
N ALA A 123 10.65 -14.98 4.36
CA ALA A 123 10.63 -13.91 5.34
C ALA A 123 9.26 -13.21 5.41
N GLN A 124 8.66 -12.89 4.26
CA GLN A 124 7.35 -12.24 4.16
C GLN A 124 6.23 -13.09 4.75
N PHE A 125 6.28 -14.38 4.51
CA PHE A 125 5.32 -15.33 5.07
C PHE A 125 5.46 -15.47 6.60
N ASN A 126 6.69 -15.44 7.11
CA ASN A 126 6.95 -15.55 8.54
C ASN A 126 6.56 -14.27 9.30
N ASP A 127 6.48 -13.12 8.61
CA ASP A 127 6.08 -11.83 9.19
C ASP A 127 4.54 -11.66 9.17
N ALA A 128 3.82 -12.51 8.46
CA ALA A 128 2.36 -12.51 8.36
C ALA A 128 1.74 -13.41 9.45
#